data_087fba75da01d797f12485ebdc3389a5
#
_entry.id   087fba75da01d797f12485ebdc3389a5
#
_cell.length_a   1.000
_cell.length_b   1.000
_cell.length_c   1.000
_cell.angle_alpha   90.00
_cell.angle_beta   90.00
_cell.angle_gamma   90.00
#
_symmetry.space_group_name_H-M   'P 1'
#
loop_
_entity.id
_entity.type
_entity.pdbx_description
1 polymer ?
#
loop_
_entity_poly.entity_id
_entity_poly.type
_entity_poly.pdbx_seq_one_letter_code
_entity_poly.pdbx_strand_id
1 'polypeptide(L)'
;MRVILDGMGGDNAPSAIVEGAVMAASKCDKEIVIVGDEAEISSSLKKHGYKGDRISIINAGEVIENEESPVQAVRKKKDSSLVKGISELLDNPEDIFISAGSTGALFVGARLILGRIRGIDRPALASVYPILEKKKHALIVDAGASTDCRPKNLLEYAVMGSIYVKNVMGIDNPRVGLVNVGTEEAKGNILTKSAYDLLQDADLNFVGNVEARDVPKGACDVIVCDGFVGNVILNLTEGLGWTILKRAEIGRASCRERV
;
A
#
# COMPACT_ATOMS: atom_id res chain seq x y z
N MET A 1 -0.47 -20.89 -3.09
CA MET A 1 -0.44 -19.49 -2.60
C MET A 1 -0.17 -19.53 -1.11
N ARG A 2 1.01 -19.06 -0.70
CA ARG A 2 1.42 -18.84 0.69
C ARG A 2 1.29 -17.35 1.01
N VAL A 3 1.18 -17.01 2.30
CA VAL A 3 1.29 -15.64 2.79
C VAL A 3 2.62 -15.50 3.52
N ILE A 4 3.53 -14.72 2.97
CA ILE A 4 4.87 -14.51 3.49
C ILE A 4 4.88 -13.20 4.27
N LEU A 5 5.31 -13.24 5.52
CA LEU A 5 5.33 -12.09 6.42
C LEU A 5 6.76 -11.67 6.73
N ASP A 6 7.03 -10.38 6.62
CA ASP A 6 8.24 -9.77 7.17
C ASP A 6 8.14 -9.78 8.70
N GLY A 7 8.72 -10.77 9.34
CA GLY A 7 8.62 -10.98 10.78
C GLY A 7 9.32 -9.91 11.62
N MET A 8 10.25 -9.17 11.03
CA MET A 8 11.06 -8.15 11.70
C MET A 8 10.71 -6.72 11.28
N GLY A 9 9.71 -6.54 10.39
CA GLY A 9 9.30 -5.23 9.91
C GLY A 9 8.27 -4.56 10.82
N GLY A 10 8.53 -3.29 11.19
CA GLY A 10 7.63 -2.43 11.96
C GLY A 10 7.98 -2.32 13.45
N ASP A 11 7.42 -1.30 14.10
CA ASP A 11 7.80 -0.86 15.45
C ASP A 11 7.56 -1.89 16.55
N ASN A 12 6.63 -2.82 16.35
CA ASN A 12 6.26 -3.86 17.31
C ASN A 12 6.63 -5.27 16.84
N ALA A 13 7.55 -5.38 15.90
CA ALA A 13 8.09 -6.67 15.45
C ALA A 13 8.99 -7.31 16.53
N PRO A 14 9.09 -8.64 16.60
CA PRO A 14 8.28 -9.60 15.86
C PRO A 14 6.92 -9.88 16.51
N SER A 15 6.64 -9.37 17.72
CA SER A 15 5.51 -9.79 18.56
C SER A 15 4.16 -9.56 17.87
N ALA A 16 3.92 -8.36 17.34
CA ALA A 16 2.63 -8.04 16.68
C ALA A 16 2.44 -8.83 15.38
N ILE A 17 3.54 -9.06 14.63
CA ILE A 17 3.48 -9.83 13.38
C ILE A 17 3.15 -11.30 13.67
N VAL A 18 3.80 -11.88 14.69
CA VAL A 18 3.54 -13.27 15.11
C VAL A 18 2.12 -13.42 15.65
N GLU A 19 1.63 -12.49 16.46
CA GLU A 19 0.24 -12.49 16.93
C GLU A 19 -0.74 -12.47 15.76
N GLY A 20 -0.54 -11.57 14.80
CA GLY A 20 -1.33 -11.49 13.58
C GLY A 20 -1.30 -12.79 12.76
N ALA A 21 -0.13 -13.42 12.63
CA ALA A 21 0.04 -14.71 11.96
C ALA A 21 -0.76 -15.84 12.65
N VAL A 22 -0.69 -15.92 13.98
CA VAL A 22 -1.45 -16.92 14.77
C VAL A 22 -2.96 -16.70 14.62
N MET A 23 -3.41 -15.44 14.66
CA MET A 23 -4.81 -15.10 14.42
C MET A 23 -5.26 -15.49 12.99
N ALA A 24 -4.44 -15.23 11.99
CA ALA A 24 -4.73 -15.57 10.60
C ALA A 24 -4.77 -17.08 10.38
N ALA A 25 -3.82 -17.83 10.93
CA ALA A 25 -3.78 -19.29 10.85
C ALA A 25 -5.03 -19.97 11.45
N SER A 26 -5.71 -19.32 12.39
CA SER A 26 -6.98 -19.80 12.96
C SER A 26 -8.20 -19.52 12.06
N LYS A 27 -8.10 -18.59 11.10
CA LYS A 27 -9.23 -18.09 10.30
C LYS A 27 -9.16 -18.45 8.81
N CYS A 28 -7.99 -18.79 8.29
CA CYS A 28 -7.81 -19.12 6.89
C CYS A 28 -7.00 -20.42 6.74
N ASP A 29 -7.19 -21.10 5.60
CA ASP A 29 -6.50 -22.36 5.26
C ASP A 29 -5.20 -22.15 4.47
N LYS A 30 -4.62 -20.95 4.55
CA LYS A 30 -3.37 -20.65 3.85
C LYS A 30 -2.17 -20.98 4.72
N GLU A 31 -1.11 -21.45 4.09
CA GLU A 31 0.20 -21.55 4.71
C GLU A 31 0.76 -20.13 4.94
N ILE A 32 1.31 -19.90 6.11
CA ILE A 32 1.92 -18.63 6.51
C ILE A 32 3.41 -18.89 6.74
N VAL A 33 4.24 -18.06 6.10
CA VAL A 33 5.70 -18.11 6.24
C VAL A 33 6.14 -16.83 6.93
N ILE A 34 6.79 -16.92 8.07
CA ILE A 34 7.35 -15.75 8.76
C ILE A 34 8.85 -15.72 8.50
N VAL A 35 9.35 -14.63 7.95
CA VAL A 35 10.77 -14.43 7.64
C VAL A 35 11.40 -13.53 8.69
N GLY A 36 12.44 -13.99 9.40
CA GLY A 36 13.13 -13.20 10.43
C GLY A 36 13.96 -14.06 11.36
N ASP A 37 14.35 -13.52 12.52
CA ASP A 37 15.11 -14.27 13.52
C ASP A 37 14.31 -15.46 14.04
N GLU A 38 14.78 -16.66 13.74
CA GLU A 38 14.08 -17.91 14.07
C GLU A 38 13.90 -18.09 15.59
N ALA A 39 14.87 -17.67 16.39
CA ALA A 39 14.80 -17.82 17.85
C ALA A 39 13.75 -16.87 18.44
N GLU A 40 13.71 -15.63 18.00
CA GLU A 40 12.74 -14.64 18.46
C GLU A 40 11.32 -15.01 18.03
N ILE A 41 11.13 -15.37 16.76
CA ILE A 41 9.83 -15.78 16.20
C ILE A 41 9.31 -17.03 16.89
N SER A 42 10.17 -18.08 17.07
CA SER A 42 9.79 -19.29 17.76
C SER A 42 9.42 -19.06 19.22
N SER A 43 10.14 -18.16 19.91
CA SER A 43 9.81 -17.75 21.27
C SER A 43 8.46 -17.04 21.33
N SER A 44 8.18 -16.16 20.38
CA SER A 44 6.91 -15.44 20.28
C SER A 44 5.74 -16.39 19.97
N LEU A 45 5.90 -17.34 19.04
CA LEU A 45 4.89 -18.36 18.74
C LEU A 45 4.53 -19.18 19.98
N LYS A 46 5.53 -19.59 20.79
CA LYS A 46 5.31 -20.28 22.05
C LYS A 46 4.53 -19.44 23.05
N LYS A 47 4.83 -18.15 23.18
CA LYS A 47 4.09 -17.22 24.06
C LYS A 47 2.62 -17.10 23.67
N HIS A 48 2.32 -17.10 22.37
CA HIS A 48 0.95 -17.09 21.85
C HIS A 48 0.29 -18.47 21.82
N GLY A 49 0.95 -19.51 22.35
CA GLY A 49 0.41 -20.85 22.48
C GLY A 49 0.14 -21.56 21.15
N TYR A 50 0.79 -21.16 20.07
CA TYR A 50 0.62 -21.78 18.76
C TYR A 50 1.16 -23.21 18.75
N LYS A 51 0.32 -24.17 18.32
CA LYS A 51 0.65 -25.61 18.23
C LYS A 51 0.31 -26.19 16.85
N GLY A 52 -0.09 -25.35 15.89
CA GLY A 52 -0.44 -25.79 14.55
C GLY A 52 0.78 -26.01 13.65
N ASP A 53 0.53 -26.45 12.44
CA ASP A 53 1.51 -26.78 11.40
C ASP A 53 1.49 -25.81 10.19
N ARG A 54 0.61 -24.80 10.23
CA ARG A 54 0.42 -23.86 9.10
C ARG A 54 1.40 -22.70 9.09
N ILE A 55 2.17 -22.50 10.16
CA ILE A 55 3.18 -21.44 10.22
C ILE A 55 4.55 -22.08 10.14
N SER A 56 5.31 -21.69 9.13
CA SER A 56 6.73 -22.03 8.96
C SER A 56 7.59 -20.78 9.11
N ILE A 57 8.88 -20.96 9.36
CA ILE A 57 9.84 -19.86 9.57
C ILE A 57 10.97 -20.00 8.55
N ILE A 58 11.32 -18.88 7.92
CA ILE A 58 12.55 -18.73 7.15
C ILE A 58 13.48 -17.82 7.95
N ASN A 59 14.61 -18.36 8.38
CA ASN A 59 15.56 -17.59 9.18
C ASN A 59 16.20 -16.47 8.39
N ALA A 60 16.25 -15.27 8.98
CA ALA A 60 16.89 -14.08 8.45
C ALA A 60 17.59 -13.33 9.60
N GLY A 61 18.90 -13.12 9.46
CA GLY A 61 19.72 -12.56 10.53
C GLY A 61 19.87 -11.04 10.49
N GLU A 62 19.28 -10.35 9.50
CA GLU A 62 19.40 -8.89 9.35
C GLU A 62 18.02 -8.22 9.30
N VAL A 63 17.97 -6.98 9.75
CA VAL A 63 16.76 -6.12 9.71
C VAL A 63 17.09 -4.83 8.97
N ILE A 64 16.18 -4.35 8.12
CA ILE A 64 16.25 -3.03 7.50
C ILE A 64 15.43 -2.06 8.33
N GLU A 65 16.10 -1.07 8.92
CA GLU A 65 15.47 -0.04 9.75
C GLU A 65 14.83 1.07 8.89
N ASN A 66 13.87 1.79 9.49
CA ASN A 66 13.12 2.82 8.76
C ASN A 66 13.99 4.01 8.34
N GLU A 67 15.05 4.33 9.11
CA GLU A 67 15.95 5.45 8.86
C GLU A 67 17.04 5.14 7.83
N GLU A 68 17.19 3.89 7.44
CA GLU A 68 18.22 3.50 6.48
C GLU A 68 17.86 3.95 5.05
N SER A 69 18.90 4.30 4.28
CA SER A 69 18.72 4.55 2.85
C SER A 69 18.19 3.28 2.15
N PRO A 70 16.96 3.29 1.60
CA PRO A 70 16.34 2.09 1.06
C PRO A 70 17.17 1.34 0.03
N VAL A 71 17.79 2.09 -0.92
CA VAL A 71 18.60 1.49 -1.99
C VAL A 71 19.87 0.82 -1.44
N GLN A 72 20.51 1.44 -0.45
CA GLN A 72 21.72 0.89 0.14
C GLN A 72 21.39 -0.30 1.03
N ALA A 73 20.35 -0.21 1.84
CA ALA A 73 19.91 -1.28 2.74
C ALA A 73 19.56 -2.55 1.96
N VAL A 74 18.70 -2.45 0.94
CA VAL A 74 18.32 -3.60 0.09
C VAL A 74 19.51 -4.23 -0.64
N ARG A 75 20.51 -3.42 -1.03
CA ARG A 75 21.71 -3.95 -1.72
C ARG A 75 22.66 -4.63 -0.77
N LYS A 76 22.82 -4.13 0.45
CA LYS A 76 23.81 -4.62 1.42
C LYS A 76 23.28 -5.76 2.29
N LYS A 77 22.06 -5.60 2.83
CA LYS A 77 21.45 -6.55 3.77
C LYS A 77 20.70 -7.67 3.04
N LYS A 78 21.42 -8.56 2.42
CA LYS A 78 20.84 -9.67 1.65
C LYS A 78 20.19 -10.74 2.53
N ASP A 79 20.58 -10.82 3.78
CA ASP A 79 20.03 -11.72 4.79
C ASP A 79 18.91 -11.06 5.61
N SER A 80 18.38 -9.90 5.16
CA SER A 80 17.25 -9.27 5.84
C SER A 80 15.93 -9.96 5.55
N SER A 81 15.03 -9.91 6.55
CA SER A 81 13.68 -10.47 6.47
C SER A 81 12.91 -9.94 5.25
N LEU A 82 13.03 -8.65 4.95
CA LEU A 82 12.42 -8.02 3.79
C LEU A 82 12.98 -8.55 2.47
N VAL A 83 14.32 -8.61 2.32
CA VAL A 83 14.95 -9.06 1.05
C VAL A 83 14.68 -10.54 0.80
N LYS A 84 14.81 -11.40 1.82
CA LYS A 84 14.47 -12.83 1.72
C LYS A 84 12.99 -13.02 1.41
N GLY A 85 12.12 -12.33 2.13
CA GLY A 85 10.67 -12.47 1.92
C GLY A 85 10.23 -12.07 0.52
N ILE A 86 10.76 -10.98 -0.04
CA ILE A 86 10.50 -10.63 -1.44
C ILE A 86 11.07 -11.68 -2.40
N SER A 87 12.25 -12.23 -2.10
CA SER A 87 12.90 -13.23 -2.97
C SER A 87 12.11 -14.52 -3.08
N GLU A 88 11.39 -14.94 -2.03
CA GLU A 88 10.47 -16.09 -2.08
C GLU A 88 9.40 -15.99 -3.16
N LEU A 89 9.00 -14.78 -3.54
CA LEU A 89 8.02 -14.56 -4.61
C LEU A 89 8.54 -14.92 -6.00
N LEU A 90 9.86 -15.03 -6.19
CA LEU A 90 10.45 -15.46 -7.47
C LEU A 90 10.15 -16.92 -7.79
N ASP A 91 10.10 -17.75 -6.75
CA ASP A 91 9.88 -19.18 -6.90
C ASP A 91 8.40 -19.53 -7.07
N ASN A 92 7.52 -18.70 -6.52
CA ASN A 92 6.06 -18.87 -6.64
C ASN A 92 5.33 -17.52 -6.78
N PRO A 93 5.04 -17.10 -8.01
CA PRO A 93 4.38 -15.81 -8.29
C PRO A 93 2.95 -15.66 -7.73
N GLU A 94 2.34 -16.74 -7.27
CA GLU A 94 1.02 -16.69 -6.60
C GLU A 94 1.10 -16.35 -5.12
N ASP A 95 2.30 -16.33 -4.54
CA ASP A 95 2.48 -16.00 -3.14
C ASP A 95 2.35 -14.48 -2.91
N ILE A 96 2.04 -14.11 -1.68
CA ILE A 96 1.86 -12.72 -1.26
C ILE A 96 2.89 -12.40 -0.17
N PHE A 97 3.60 -11.29 -0.31
CA PHE A 97 4.48 -10.76 0.72
C PHE A 97 3.85 -9.56 1.41
N ILE A 98 3.87 -9.56 2.74
CA ILE A 98 3.33 -8.50 3.60
C ILE A 98 4.44 -8.02 4.54
N SER A 99 4.68 -6.72 4.58
CA SER A 99 5.62 -6.08 5.50
C SER A 99 4.98 -4.86 6.16
N ALA A 100 5.26 -4.67 7.44
CA ALA A 100 4.95 -3.45 8.19
C ALA A 100 6.21 -2.57 8.40
N GLY A 101 7.32 -2.90 7.73
CA GLY A 101 8.57 -2.16 7.79
C GLY A 101 8.62 -0.98 6.81
N SER A 102 9.85 -0.58 6.46
CA SER A 102 10.10 0.57 5.59
C SER A 102 9.45 0.43 4.21
N THR A 103 8.45 1.28 3.92
CA THR A 103 7.78 1.34 2.61
C THR A 103 8.76 1.60 1.47
N GLY A 104 9.77 2.47 1.71
CA GLY A 104 10.81 2.75 0.72
C GLY A 104 11.68 1.53 0.42
N ALA A 105 12.04 0.75 1.44
CA ALA A 105 12.80 -0.49 1.26
C ALA A 105 11.97 -1.57 0.56
N LEU A 106 10.70 -1.70 0.91
CA LEU A 106 9.76 -2.62 0.24
C LEU A 106 9.63 -2.29 -1.26
N PHE A 107 9.42 -1.01 -1.59
CA PHE A 107 9.31 -0.55 -2.97
C PHE A 107 10.58 -0.79 -3.78
N VAL A 108 11.74 -0.44 -3.20
CA VAL A 108 13.06 -0.66 -3.83
C VAL A 108 13.34 -2.15 -3.96
N GLY A 109 13.05 -2.94 -2.93
CA GLY A 109 13.22 -4.39 -2.93
C GLY A 109 12.38 -5.05 -4.03
N ALA A 110 11.11 -4.75 -4.10
CA ALA A 110 10.23 -5.25 -5.15
C ALA A 110 10.77 -4.91 -6.55
N ARG A 111 11.17 -3.65 -6.78
CA ARG A 111 11.73 -3.21 -8.06
C ARG A 111 13.05 -3.90 -8.43
N LEU A 112 13.95 -4.09 -7.48
CA LEU A 112 15.28 -4.66 -7.75
C LEU A 112 15.27 -6.18 -7.84
N ILE A 113 14.40 -6.85 -7.09
CA ILE A 113 14.35 -8.31 -6.99
C ILE A 113 13.34 -8.88 -8.00
N LEU A 114 12.08 -8.44 -7.94
CA LEU A 114 11.02 -8.95 -8.85
C LEU A 114 11.08 -8.30 -10.24
N GLY A 115 11.65 -7.09 -10.32
CA GLY A 115 11.71 -6.35 -11.57
C GLY A 115 10.47 -5.52 -11.86
N ARG A 116 10.18 -5.31 -13.14
CA ARG A 116 9.05 -4.51 -13.63
C ARG A 116 8.14 -5.34 -14.51
N ILE A 117 6.86 -5.09 -14.43
CA ILE A 117 5.90 -5.61 -15.42
C ILE A 117 6.26 -5.03 -16.81
N ARG A 118 6.24 -5.88 -17.81
CA ARG A 118 6.53 -5.45 -19.19
C ARG A 118 5.56 -4.34 -19.62
N GLY A 119 6.10 -3.24 -20.11
CA GLY A 119 5.32 -2.06 -20.54
C GLY A 119 5.17 -1.00 -19.46
N ILE A 120 5.47 -1.30 -18.18
CA ILE A 120 5.44 -0.34 -17.07
C ILE A 120 6.85 0.21 -16.83
N ASP A 121 6.99 1.53 -16.91
CA ASP A 121 8.27 2.20 -16.68
C ASP A 121 8.58 2.37 -15.19
N ARG A 122 7.57 2.78 -14.42
CA ARG A 122 7.69 2.94 -12.96
C ARG A 122 6.58 2.21 -12.23
N PRO A 123 6.89 1.38 -11.22
CA PRO A 123 5.89 0.89 -10.28
C PRO A 123 5.33 2.07 -9.47
N ALA A 124 4.16 1.87 -8.88
CA ALA A 124 3.51 2.85 -8.02
C ALA A 124 3.09 2.21 -6.69
N LEU A 125 2.93 3.02 -5.66
CA LEU A 125 2.21 2.62 -4.46
C LEU A 125 0.72 2.85 -4.68
N ALA A 126 -0.09 1.84 -4.45
CA ALA A 126 -1.54 1.97 -4.47
C ALA A 126 -2.10 1.83 -3.05
N SER A 127 -3.01 2.71 -2.68
CA SER A 127 -3.68 2.66 -1.38
C SER A 127 -5.19 2.74 -1.55
N VAL A 128 -5.91 1.92 -0.77
CA VAL A 128 -7.37 1.97 -0.74
C VAL A 128 -7.79 3.20 0.05
N TYR A 129 -8.53 4.08 -0.60
CA TYR A 129 -8.99 5.34 -0.03
C TYR A 129 -10.46 5.26 0.39
N PRO A 130 -10.80 5.58 1.65
CA PRO A 130 -12.18 5.56 2.11
C PRO A 130 -12.97 6.72 1.50
N ILE A 131 -14.19 6.43 1.03
CA ILE A 131 -15.12 7.46 0.56
C ILE A 131 -16.36 7.52 1.45
N LEU A 132 -17.11 8.63 1.39
CA LEU A 132 -18.28 8.85 2.26
C LEU A 132 -19.41 7.85 2.02
N GLU A 133 -19.51 7.28 0.83
CA GLU A 133 -20.49 6.26 0.51
C GLU A 133 -20.16 4.95 1.24
N LYS A 134 -21.07 4.46 2.07
CA LYS A 134 -20.84 3.27 2.90
C LYS A 134 -20.45 2.07 2.06
N LYS A 135 -19.39 1.37 2.51
CA LYS A 135 -18.85 0.14 1.89
C LYS A 135 -18.23 0.33 0.50
N LYS A 136 -18.04 1.54 0.03
CA LYS A 136 -17.29 1.83 -1.18
C LYS A 136 -15.93 2.44 -0.86
N HIS A 137 -14.99 2.17 -1.73
CA HIS A 137 -13.61 2.66 -1.63
C HIS A 137 -13.16 3.09 -3.02
N ALA A 138 -12.25 4.02 -3.08
CA ALA A 138 -11.49 4.34 -4.28
C ALA A 138 -10.05 3.85 -4.13
N LEU A 139 -9.29 3.78 -5.21
CA LEU A 139 -7.88 3.44 -5.20
C LEU A 139 -7.06 4.68 -5.59
N ILE A 140 -6.16 5.13 -4.72
CA ILE A 140 -5.20 6.18 -5.06
C ILE A 140 -3.91 5.57 -5.61
N VAL A 141 -3.40 6.09 -6.72
CA VAL A 141 -2.19 5.68 -7.43
C VAL A 141 -1.52 6.91 -8.04
N ASP A 142 -0.36 7.35 -7.67
CA ASP A 142 0.66 6.87 -6.77
C ASP A 142 0.51 7.48 -5.37
N ALA A 143 0.68 6.69 -4.35
CA ALA A 143 0.51 7.09 -2.95
C ALA A 143 1.81 7.48 -2.23
N GLY A 144 2.93 7.63 -2.95
CA GLY A 144 4.18 8.07 -2.34
C GLY A 144 5.47 7.45 -2.86
N ALA A 145 5.45 6.69 -3.97
CA ALA A 145 6.65 6.05 -4.50
C ALA A 145 7.51 6.98 -5.39
N SER A 146 6.88 7.84 -6.20
CA SER A 146 7.56 8.64 -7.23
C SER A 146 7.10 10.09 -7.20
N THR A 147 7.94 10.97 -6.72
CA THR A 147 7.66 12.42 -6.66
C THR A 147 7.88 13.13 -7.99
N ASP A 148 8.78 12.61 -8.84
CA ASP A 148 9.09 13.15 -10.16
C ASP A 148 8.54 12.23 -11.26
N CYS A 149 7.29 12.44 -11.63
CA CYS A 149 6.62 11.68 -12.67
C CYS A 149 6.71 12.35 -14.04
N ARG A 150 6.62 11.52 -15.07
CA ARG A 150 6.36 11.95 -16.45
C ARG A 150 4.88 11.72 -16.77
N PRO A 151 4.30 12.41 -17.76
CA PRO A 151 2.90 12.21 -18.16
C PRO A 151 2.56 10.74 -18.42
N LYS A 152 3.47 10.00 -19.09
CA LYS A 152 3.33 8.58 -19.34
C LYS A 152 3.20 7.74 -18.06
N ASN A 153 3.89 8.13 -16.97
CA ASN A 153 3.77 7.39 -15.72
C ASN A 153 2.36 7.51 -15.12
N LEU A 154 1.73 8.69 -15.21
CA LEU A 154 0.35 8.87 -14.76
C LEU A 154 -0.64 8.03 -15.59
N LEU A 155 -0.42 7.90 -16.90
CA LEU A 155 -1.18 6.97 -17.73
C LEU A 155 -0.97 5.51 -17.29
N GLU A 156 0.28 5.10 -17.04
CA GLU A 156 0.57 3.75 -16.54
C GLU A 156 -0.10 3.48 -15.18
N TYR A 157 -0.15 4.47 -14.29
CA TYR A 157 -0.83 4.38 -12.99
C TYR A 157 -2.35 4.24 -13.17
N ALA A 158 -2.94 4.98 -14.11
CA ALA A 158 -4.35 4.86 -14.45
C ALA A 158 -4.70 3.45 -14.94
N VAL A 159 -3.89 2.89 -15.83
CA VAL A 159 -4.09 1.52 -16.36
C VAL A 159 -3.96 0.48 -15.25
N MET A 160 -2.88 0.54 -14.46
CA MET A 160 -2.67 -0.39 -13.34
C MET A 160 -3.79 -0.29 -12.30
N GLY A 161 -4.18 0.93 -11.93
CA GLY A 161 -5.27 1.19 -11.00
C GLY A 161 -6.61 0.63 -11.52
N SER A 162 -6.92 0.84 -12.80
CA SER A 162 -8.16 0.33 -13.41
C SER A 162 -8.20 -1.19 -13.41
N ILE A 163 -7.10 -1.86 -13.73
CA ILE A 163 -7.01 -3.32 -13.70
C ILE A 163 -7.20 -3.83 -12.26
N TYR A 164 -6.57 -3.19 -11.28
CA TYR A 164 -6.70 -3.56 -9.87
C TYR A 164 -8.14 -3.38 -9.38
N VAL A 165 -8.74 -2.22 -9.62
CA VAL A 165 -10.12 -1.92 -9.20
C VAL A 165 -11.12 -2.88 -9.84
N LYS A 166 -10.92 -3.22 -11.12
CA LYS A 166 -11.76 -4.20 -11.80
C LYS A 166 -11.64 -5.60 -11.19
N ASN A 167 -10.41 -6.10 -11.03
CA ASN A 167 -10.20 -7.50 -10.66
C ASN A 167 -10.30 -7.76 -9.15
N VAL A 168 -9.93 -6.78 -8.31
CA VAL A 168 -9.87 -6.94 -6.85
C VAL A 168 -11.06 -6.29 -6.16
N MET A 169 -11.51 -5.11 -6.65
CA MET A 169 -12.63 -4.39 -6.03
C MET A 169 -13.97 -4.67 -6.72
N GLY A 170 -13.97 -5.37 -7.87
CA GLY A 170 -15.20 -5.81 -8.55
C GLY A 170 -15.97 -4.71 -9.28
N ILE A 171 -15.30 -3.64 -9.74
CA ILE A 171 -15.90 -2.56 -10.52
C ILE A 171 -15.49 -2.72 -11.98
N ASP A 172 -16.40 -3.20 -12.83
CA ASP A 172 -16.10 -3.58 -14.22
C ASP A 172 -15.57 -2.43 -15.10
N ASN A 173 -16.11 -1.23 -14.92
CA ASN A 173 -15.71 -0.03 -15.69
C ASN A 173 -15.36 1.13 -14.75
N PRO A 174 -14.19 1.06 -14.06
CA PRO A 174 -13.83 2.01 -13.04
C PRO A 174 -13.62 3.40 -13.63
N ARG A 175 -14.19 4.42 -12.98
CA ARG A 175 -14.00 5.81 -13.33
C ARG A 175 -12.61 6.25 -12.90
N VAL A 176 -11.84 6.79 -13.85
CA VAL A 176 -10.47 7.26 -13.63
C VAL A 176 -10.47 8.79 -13.57
N GLY A 177 -9.99 9.36 -12.48
CA GLY A 177 -9.86 10.80 -12.29
C GLY A 177 -8.40 11.22 -12.09
N LEU A 178 -8.00 12.31 -12.74
CA LEU A 178 -6.68 12.91 -12.54
C LEU A 178 -6.76 14.01 -11.49
N VAL A 179 -6.01 13.88 -10.40
CA VAL A 179 -5.99 14.92 -9.35
C VAL A 179 -5.40 16.21 -9.88
N ASN A 180 -6.17 17.29 -9.72
CA ASN A 180 -5.78 18.61 -10.22
C ASN A 180 -6.30 19.74 -9.32
N VAL A 181 -5.89 20.97 -9.59
CA VAL A 181 -6.29 22.19 -8.87
C VAL A 181 -7.66 22.74 -9.28
N GLY A 182 -8.30 22.16 -10.29
CA GLY A 182 -9.61 22.50 -10.82
C GLY A 182 -10.06 21.45 -11.81
N THR A 183 -11.36 21.43 -12.12
CA THR A 183 -11.97 20.40 -12.98
C THR A 183 -11.82 20.68 -14.47
N GLU A 184 -11.51 21.95 -14.84
CA GLU A 184 -11.38 22.33 -16.24
C GLU A 184 -10.12 21.73 -16.86
N GLU A 185 -10.21 21.33 -18.12
CA GLU A 185 -9.11 20.70 -18.89
C GLU A 185 -7.83 21.54 -18.91
N ALA A 186 -7.96 22.87 -19.05
CA ALA A 186 -6.82 23.78 -19.11
C ALA A 186 -6.09 24.01 -17.78
N LYS A 187 -6.61 23.49 -16.66
CA LYS A 187 -6.01 23.65 -15.33
C LYS A 187 -4.81 22.72 -15.10
N GLY A 188 -4.00 23.10 -14.11
CA GLY A 188 -2.88 22.31 -13.63
C GLY A 188 -1.53 22.77 -14.15
N ASN A 189 -0.52 22.01 -13.78
CA ASN A 189 0.87 22.21 -14.19
C ASN A 189 1.17 21.47 -15.52
N ILE A 190 2.41 21.58 -15.99
CA ILE A 190 2.85 20.93 -17.25
C ILE A 190 2.61 19.41 -17.21
N LEU A 191 2.88 18.77 -16.07
CA LEU A 191 2.70 17.33 -15.90
C LEU A 191 1.23 16.92 -16.09
N THR A 192 0.33 17.56 -15.33
CA THR A 192 -1.09 17.20 -15.35
C THR A 192 -1.77 17.51 -16.67
N LYS A 193 -1.43 18.63 -17.33
CA LYS A 193 -1.96 18.94 -18.66
C LYS A 193 -1.55 17.91 -19.70
N SER A 194 -0.27 17.59 -19.77
CA SER A 194 0.21 16.57 -20.73
C SER A 194 -0.29 15.15 -20.38
N ALA A 195 -0.55 14.85 -19.12
CA ALA A 195 -1.16 13.58 -18.73
C ALA A 195 -2.65 13.52 -19.07
N TYR A 196 -3.36 14.65 -18.99
CA TYR A 196 -4.76 14.75 -19.36
C TYR A 196 -4.99 14.30 -20.81
N ASP A 197 -4.20 14.84 -21.76
CA ASP A 197 -4.29 14.48 -23.17
C ASP A 197 -4.09 12.95 -23.38
N LEU A 198 -3.07 12.37 -22.71
CA LEU A 198 -2.79 10.94 -22.80
C LEU A 198 -3.90 10.07 -22.19
N LEU A 199 -4.52 10.52 -21.10
CA LEU A 199 -5.61 9.81 -20.44
C LEU A 199 -6.91 9.88 -21.24
N GLN A 200 -7.15 11.02 -21.91
CA GLN A 200 -8.32 11.22 -22.76
C GLN A 200 -8.29 10.33 -24.00
N ASP A 201 -7.10 10.12 -24.58
CA ASP A 201 -6.90 9.27 -25.76
C ASP A 201 -6.80 7.76 -25.42
N ALA A 202 -6.75 7.40 -24.13
CA ALA A 202 -6.59 6.02 -23.70
C ALA A 202 -7.94 5.27 -23.64
N ASP A 203 -7.90 3.96 -23.79
CA ASP A 203 -9.07 3.08 -23.59
C ASP A 203 -9.36 2.89 -22.10
N LEU A 204 -9.79 3.97 -21.45
CA LEU A 204 -10.12 4.07 -20.03
C LEU A 204 -11.42 4.86 -19.86
N ASN A 205 -12.15 4.59 -18.79
CA ASN A 205 -13.30 5.42 -18.39
C ASN A 205 -12.79 6.68 -17.67
N PHE A 206 -12.07 7.53 -18.41
CA PHE A 206 -11.52 8.76 -17.88
C PHE A 206 -12.62 9.82 -17.68
N VAL A 207 -12.76 10.31 -16.45
CA VAL A 207 -13.78 11.29 -16.07
C VAL A 207 -13.23 12.74 -15.98
N GLY A 208 -11.97 12.93 -16.38
CA GLY A 208 -11.32 14.24 -16.38
C GLY A 208 -10.58 14.56 -15.08
N ASN A 209 -10.35 15.85 -14.85
CA ASN A 209 -9.71 16.36 -13.64
C ASN A 209 -10.65 16.26 -12.43
N VAL A 210 -10.07 15.93 -11.28
CA VAL A 210 -10.77 15.82 -9.98
C VAL A 210 -10.04 16.67 -8.93
N GLU A 211 -10.78 17.50 -8.21
CA GLU A 211 -10.20 18.23 -7.09
C GLU A 211 -10.08 17.33 -5.84
N ALA A 212 -9.01 17.52 -5.06
CA ALA A 212 -8.77 16.70 -3.86
C ALA A 212 -9.94 16.73 -2.86
N ARG A 213 -10.70 17.83 -2.78
CA ARG A 213 -11.90 17.96 -1.92
C ARG A 213 -13.07 17.04 -2.34
N ASP A 214 -13.08 16.57 -3.59
CA ASP A 214 -14.14 15.73 -4.12
C ASP A 214 -13.80 14.24 -4.07
N VAL A 215 -12.53 13.91 -3.85
CA VAL A 215 -12.04 12.53 -3.67
C VAL A 215 -12.81 11.80 -2.55
N PRO A 216 -12.97 12.36 -1.33
CA PRO A 216 -13.73 11.70 -0.28
C PRO A 216 -15.22 11.49 -0.60
N LYS A 217 -15.75 12.25 -1.58
CA LYS A 217 -17.15 12.13 -2.02
C LYS A 217 -17.37 11.05 -3.08
N GLY A 218 -16.28 10.39 -3.54
CA GLY A 218 -16.36 9.37 -4.57
C GLY A 218 -16.48 9.90 -5.99
N ALA A 219 -15.74 10.98 -6.30
CA ALA A 219 -15.70 11.57 -7.64
C ALA A 219 -15.22 10.57 -8.71
N CYS A 220 -14.31 9.66 -8.35
CA CYS A 220 -13.83 8.58 -9.22
C CYS A 220 -13.49 7.34 -8.40
N ASP A 221 -13.23 6.23 -9.08
CA ASP A 221 -12.92 4.93 -8.46
C ASP A 221 -11.40 4.68 -8.46
N VAL A 222 -10.68 5.27 -9.42
CA VAL A 222 -9.21 5.33 -9.50
C VAL A 222 -8.77 6.79 -9.46
N ILE A 223 -8.00 7.14 -8.44
CA ILE A 223 -7.48 8.49 -8.20
C ILE A 223 -6.03 8.52 -8.65
N VAL A 224 -5.74 9.19 -9.77
CA VAL A 224 -4.39 9.23 -10.36
C VAL A 224 -3.68 10.54 -9.99
N CYS A 225 -2.47 10.42 -9.46
CA CYS A 225 -1.59 11.54 -9.14
C CYS A 225 -0.12 11.10 -9.13
N ASP A 226 0.80 12.07 -9.03
CA ASP A 226 2.18 11.73 -8.65
C ASP A 226 2.27 11.38 -7.16
N GLY A 227 3.39 10.75 -6.76
CA GLY A 227 3.56 10.28 -5.39
C GLY A 227 3.65 11.39 -4.35
N PHE A 228 4.04 12.62 -4.72
CA PHE A 228 4.03 13.74 -3.79
C PHE A 228 2.59 14.14 -3.43
N VAL A 229 1.76 14.36 -4.43
CA VAL A 229 0.35 14.73 -4.25
C VAL A 229 -0.42 13.62 -3.54
N GLY A 230 -0.20 12.36 -3.94
CA GLY A 230 -0.88 11.22 -3.32
C GLY A 230 -0.52 11.02 -1.85
N ASN A 231 0.74 11.16 -1.50
CA ASN A 231 1.20 11.10 -0.11
C ASN A 231 0.61 12.22 0.74
N VAL A 232 0.54 13.44 0.19
CA VAL A 232 -0.09 14.58 0.89
C VAL A 232 -1.58 14.31 1.14
N ILE A 233 -2.32 13.81 0.15
CA ILE A 233 -3.74 13.49 0.29
C ILE A 233 -3.95 12.44 1.38
N LEU A 234 -3.17 11.35 1.38
CA LEU A 234 -3.29 10.28 2.37
C LEU A 234 -2.98 10.77 3.78
N ASN A 235 -1.81 11.37 3.98
CA ASN A 235 -1.38 11.82 5.30
C ASN A 235 -2.33 12.86 5.90
N LEU A 236 -2.82 13.79 5.07
CA LEU A 236 -3.81 14.78 5.51
C LEU A 236 -5.13 14.10 5.92
N THR A 237 -5.59 13.14 5.14
CA THR A 237 -6.84 12.40 5.42
C THR A 237 -6.72 11.60 6.72
N GLU A 238 -5.62 10.89 6.91
CA GLU A 238 -5.33 10.14 8.13
C GLU A 238 -5.25 11.05 9.36
N GLY A 239 -4.50 12.14 9.27
CA GLY A 239 -4.34 13.10 10.35
C GLY A 239 -5.67 13.79 10.74
N LEU A 240 -6.50 14.16 9.77
CA LEU A 240 -7.83 14.72 10.00
C LEU A 240 -8.77 13.68 10.59
N GLY A 241 -8.78 12.46 10.06
CA GLY A 241 -9.57 11.35 10.59
C GLY A 241 -9.26 11.08 12.06
N TRP A 242 -8.00 10.96 12.41
CA TRP A 242 -7.55 10.79 13.80
C TRP A 242 -7.98 11.96 14.70
N THR A 243 -7.80 13.19 14.25
CA THR A 243 -8.15 14.39 15.03
C THR A 243 -9.65 14.48 15.31
N ILE A 244 -10.49 14.16 14.31
CA ILE A 244 -11.95 14.16 14.45
C ILE A 244 -12.41 13.07 15.42
N LEU A 245 -11.88 11.84 15.28
CA LEU A 245 -12.20 10.72 16.18
C LEU A 245 -11.85 11.06 17.62
N LYS A 246 -10.66 11.58 17.87
CA LYS A 246 -10.21 11.97 19.21
C LYS A 246 -11.09 13.06 19.84
N ARG A 247 -11.51 14.04 19.03
CA ARG A 247 -12.46 15.07 19.52
C ARG A 247 -13.85 14.52 19.82
N ALA A 248 -14.34 13.57 19.02
CA ALA A 248 -15.62 12.93 19.24
C ALA A 248 -15.62 12.07 20.53
N GLU A 249 -14.52 11.41 20.86
CA GLU A 249 -14.35 10.66 22.11
C GLU A 249 -14.37 11.61 23.32
N ILE A 250 -13.65 12.73 23.27
CA ILE A 250 -13.65 13.75 24.32
C ILE A 250 -15.06 14.32 24.54
N GLY A 251 -15.78 14.61 23.45
CA GLY A 251 -17.17 15.07 23.51
C GLY A 251 -18.13 14.08 24.19
N ARG A 252 -17.97 12.77 23.92
CA ARG A 252 -18.76 11.72 24.58
C ARG A 252 -18.45 11.58 26.08
N ALA A 253 -17.18 11.69 26.46
CA ALA A 253 -16.78 11.66 27.88
C ALA A 253 -17.41 12.83 28.66
N SER A 254 -17.33 14.05 28.12
CA SER A 254 -17.92 15.26 28.72
C SER A 254 -19.46 15.25 28.83
N CYS A 255 -20.15 14.54 27.95
CA CYS A 255 -21.59 14.34 28.04
C CYS A 255 -22.00 13.30 29.12
N ARG A 256 -21.16 12.32 29.41
CA ARG A 256 -21.43 11.30 30.47
C ARG A 256 -21.23 11.83 31.88
N GLU A 257 -20.41 12.85 32.06
CA GLU A 257 -20.18 13.48 33.40
C GLU A 257 -21.27 14.49 33.77
N ARG A 258 -22.24 14.78 32.92
CA ARG A 258 -23.34 15.74 33.17
C ARG A 258 -24.71 15.10 33.35
N VAL A 259 -24.79 13.79 33.58
CA VAL A 259 -26.04 13.08 33.92
C VAL A 259 -26.01 12.52 35.33
#